data_85dab0996e0dc6dac4936b76f2bdc4e7
#
_entry.id   85dab0996e0dc6dac4936b76f2bdc4e7
#
_cell.length_a   1.000
_cell.length_b   1.000
_cell.length_c   1.000
_cell.angle_alpha   90.00
_cell.angle_beta   90.00
_cell.angle_gamma   90.00
#
_symmetry.space_group_name_H-M   'P 1'
#
loop_
_entity.id
_entity.type
_entity.pdbx_description
1 polymer ?
#
loop_
_entity_poly.entity_id
_entity_poly.type
_entity_poly.pdbx_seq_one_letter_code
_entity_poly.pdbx_strand_id
1 'polypeptide(L)'
;MHNARIIDTQILCKQPERYIGWPSIALAANGDLLAVFSGDRDGHISNDGKVQLVRSQDGGVSWHDAITILDTPIDDRDSGVLVTRQGTVIVSSFTGPYGGPWQGHWTIRSTDHGHSWQDPVASYVTAPHGPIELRDGRLLF
;
A
#
# COMPACT_ATOMS: atom_id res chain seq x y z
N MET A 1 -14.51 -28.82 -10.09
CA MET A 1 -13.43 -27.78 -10.06
C MET A 1 -14.01 -26.50 -10.61
N HIS A 2 -14.02 -25.41 -9.83
CA HIS A 2 -14.42 -24.11 -10.36
C HIS A 2 -13.20 -23.50 -11.05
N ASN A 3 -13.30 -23.30 -12.35
CA ASN A 3 -12.24 -22.64 -13.13
C ASN A 3 -12.32 -21.13 -12.89
N ALA A 4 -11.24 -20.52 -12.43
CA ALA A 4 -11.11 -19.06 -12.40
C ALA A 4 -11.08 -18.53 -13.85
N ARG A 5 -11.76 -17.41 -14.09
CA ARG A 5 -11.79 -16.73 -15.39
C ARG A 5 -11.36 -15.28 -15.19
N ILE A 6 -10.39 -14.81 -15.96
CA ILE A 6 -10.07 -13.39 -16.08
C ILE A 6 -11.22 -12.76 -16.89
N ILE A 7 -11.89 -11.76 -16.31
CA ILE A 7 -13.01 -11.05 -16.95
C ILE A 7 -12.49 -9.82 -17.66
N ASP A 8 -11.53 -9.10 -17.03
CA ASP A 8 -10.93 -7.88 -17.56
C ASP A 8 -9.51 -7.71 -17.02
N THR A 9 -8.73 -6.85 -17.68
CA THR A 9 -7.37 -6.45 -17.28
C THR A 9 -7.18 -4.97 -17.61
N GLN A 10 -6.77 -4.18 -16.62
CA GLN A 10 -6.50 -2.75 -16.80
C GLN A 10 -5.23 -2.31 -16.07
N ILE A 11 -4.63 -1.22 -16.54
CA ILE A 11 -3.49 -0.58 -15.88
C ILE A 11 -4.04 0.46 -14.90
N LEU A 12 -3.81 0.28 -13.60
CA LEU A 12 -4.31 1.18 -12.55
C LEU A 12 -3.44 2.44 -12.41
N CYS A 13 -2.14 2.31 -12.63
CA CYS A 13 -1.17 3.40 -12.55
C CYS A 13 -0.03 3.15 -13.52
N LYS A 14 0.44 4.21 -14.16
CA LYS A 14 1.63 4.18 -15.02
C LYS A 14 2.47 5.42 -14.77
N GLN A 15 3.72 5.22 -14.42
CA GLN A 15 4.72 6.27 -14.26
C GLN A 15 5.79 6.10 -15.35
N PRO A 16 5.83 6.96 -16.39
CA PRO A 16 6.81 6.84 -17.46
C PRO A 16 8.25 6.84 -16.91
N GLU A 17 9.06 5.91 -17.39
CA GLU A 17 10.47 5.76 -17.02
C GLU A 17 10.73 5.45 -15.54
N ARG A 18 9.69 5.13 -14.77
CA ARG A 18 9.79 4.77 -13.35
C ARG A 18 9.33 3.32 -13.15
N TYR A 19 9.92 2.67 -12.16
CA TYR A 19 9.52 1.33 -11.74
C TYR A 19 8.39 1.42 -10.70
N ILE A 20 7.39 0.55 -10.83
CA ILE A 20 6.30 0.35 -9.87
C ILE A 20 6.22 -1.13 -9.55
N GLY A 21 6.07 -1.49 -8.29
CA GLY A 21 6.00 -2.90 -7.88
C GLY A 21 5.24 -3.14 -6.58
N TRP A 22 5.05 -4.42 -6.28
CA TRP A 22 4.49 -4.94 -5.02
C TRP A 22 3.14 -4.32 -4.63
N PRO A 23 2.10 -4.45 -5.46
CA PRO A 23 0.80 -3.88 -5.15
C PRO A 23 0.05 -4.72 -4.13
N SER A 24 -0.72 -4.04 -3.27
CA SER A 24 -1.71 -4.60 -2.39
C SER A 24 -3.00 -3.79 -2.50
N ILE A 25 -4.17 -4.42 -2.39
CA ILE A 25 -5.46 -3.76 -2.58
C ILE A 25 -6.41 -4.09 -1.42
N ALA A 26 -7.20 -3.09 -1.01
CA ALA A 26 -8.26 -3.25 -0.02
C ALA A 26 -9.52 -2.47 -0.41
N LEU A 27 -10.67 -2.93 0.08
CA LEU A 27 -11.96 -2.26 -0.07
C LEU A 27 -12.23 -1.45 1.20
N ALA A 28 -12.34 -0.14 1.08
CA ALA A 28 -12.69 0.75 2.17
C ALA A 28 -14.19 0.64 2.52
N ALA A 29 -14.56 1.03 3.75
CA ALA A 29 -15.94 0.90 4.22
C ALA A 29 -16.97 1.76 3.46
N ASN A 30 -16.51 2.82 2.79
CA ASN A 30 -17.34 3.65 1.89
C ASN A 30 -17.49 3.09 0.48
N GLY A 31 -16.88 1.95 0.16
CA GLY A 31 -16.91 1.32 -1.15
C GLY A 31 -15.73 1.66 -2.07
N ASP A 32 -14.82 2.55 -1.67
CA ASP A 32 -13.63 2.87 -2.45
C ASP A 32 -12.64 1.69 -2.48
N LEU A 33 -12.04 1.44 -3.63
CA LEU A 33 -10.90 0.54 -3.74
C LEU A 33 -9.61 1.34 -3.54
N LEU A 34 -8.73 0.86 -2.67
CA LEU A 34 -7.46 1.46 -2.33
C LEU A 34 -6.34 0.50 -2.73
N ALA A 35 -5.53 0.84 -3.72
CA ALA A 35 -4.36 0.05 -4.11
C ALA A 35 -3.08 0.79 -3.72
N VAL A 36 -2.29 0.18 -2.84
CA VAL A 36 -0.98 0.70 -2.42
C VAL A 36 0.12 -0.06 -3.13
N PHE A 37 1.23 0.59 -3.38
CA PHE A 37 2.37 0.02 -4.07
C PHE A 37 3.65 0.81 -3.78
N SER A 38 4.79 0.20 -4.08
CA SER A 38 6.08 0.89 -4.12
C SER A 38 6.25 1.52 -5.49
N GLY A 39 6.30 2.84 -5.54
CA GLY A 39 6.33 3.60 -6.79
C GLY A 39 7.42 4.66 -6.81
N ASP A 40 7.44 5.40 -7.91
CA ASP A 40 8.34 6.53 -8.18
C ASP A 40 9.83 6.19 -7.95
N ARG A 41 10.27 5.05 -8.47
CA ARG A 41 11.61 4.51 -8.25
C ARG A 41 12.37 4.30 -9.55
N ASP A 42 13.70 4.41 -9.50
CA ASP A 42 14.58 4.23 -10.66
C ASP A 42 14.65 2.78 -11.12
N GLY A 43 14.44 1.83 -10.22
CA GLY A 43 14.55 0.41 -10.52
C GLY A 43 13.86 -0.48 -9.50
N HIS A 44 14.00 -1.79 -9.66
CA HIS A 44 13.41 -2.80 -8.79
C HIS A 44 13.70 -2.54 -7.30
N ILE A 45 14.96 -2.22 -6.97
CA ILE A 45 15.38 -1.73 -5.65
C ILE A 45 16.23 -0.48 -5.89
N SER A 46 15.83 0.64 -5.31
CA SER A 46 16.53 1.92 -5.44
C SER A 46 16.23 2.79 -4.22
N ASN A 47 17.13 3.74 -3.92
CA ASN A 47 17.00 4.56 -2.70
C ASN A 47 15.99 5.70 -2.81
N ASP A 48 15.21 5.76 -3.86
CA ASP A 48 14.23 6.81 -4.14
C ASP A 48 12.77 6.30 -4.15
N GLY A 49 12.57 5.04 -3.73
CA GLY A 49 11.25 4.42 -3.69
C GLY A 49 10.33 5.03 -2.65
N LYS A 50 9.05 5.18 -3.00
CA LYS A 50 7.99 5.75 -2.15
C LYS A 50 6.83 4.77 -2.00
N VAL A 51 6.10 4.88 -0.90
CA VAL A 51 4.80 4.23 -0.78
C VAL A 51 3.74 5.15 -1.36
N GLN A 52 3.07 4.65 -2.38
CA GLN A 52 2.05 5.38 -3.10
C GLN A 52 0.71 4.63 -3.08
N LEU A 53 -0.37 5.38 -3.34
CA LEU A 53 -1.73 4.88 -3.36
C LEU A 53 -2.48 5.44 -4.56
N VAL A 54 -3.23 4.60 -5.26
CA VAL A 54 -4.29 5.00 -6.19
C VAL A 54 -5.65 4.57 -5.64
N ARG A 55 -6.67 5.34 -5.96
CA ARG A 55 -8.05 5.15 -5.49
C ARG A 55 -9.00 5.00 -6.65
N SER A 56 -9.97 4.10 -6.51
CA SER A 56 -11.16 4.04 -7.35
C SER A 56 -12.41 4.23 -6.49
N GLN A 57 -13.34 5.06 -6.97
CA GLN A 57 -14.62 5.36 -6.32
C GLN A 57 -15.82 4.77 -7.09
N ASP A 58 -15.56 4.03 -8.15
CA ASP A 58 -16.56 3.49 -9.08
C ASP A 58 -16.44 1.97 -9.28
N GLY A 59 -15.90 1.28 -8.27
CA GLY A 59 -15.75 -0.17 -8.30
C GLY A 59 -14.63 -0.66 -9.22
N GLY A 60 -13.62 0.18 -9.50
CA GLY A 60 -12.45 -0.18 -10.28
C GLY A 60 -12.55 0.19 -11.76
N VAL A 61 -13.61 0.91 -12.17
CA VAL A 61 -13.77 1.34 -13.57
C VAL A 61 -12.78 2.44 -13.93
N SER A 62 -12.57 3.40 -13.01
CA SER A 62 -11.54 4.44 -13.15
C SER A 62 -10.72 4.60 -11.86
N TRP A 63 -9.52 5.16 -11.99
CA TRP A 63 -8.58 5.35 -10.90
C TRP A 63 -8.03 6.78 -10.91
N HIS A 64 -7.93 7.37 -9.71
CA HIS A 64 -7.33 8.69 -9.53
C HIS A 64 -5.81 8.62 -9.64
N ASP A 65 -5.17 9.76 -9.82
CA ASP A 65 -3.72 9.87 -9.82
C ASP A 65 -3.12 9.37 -8.50
N ALA A 66 -1.90 8.85 -8.59
CA ALA A 66 -1.20 8.34 -7.42
C ALA A 66 -0.85 9.46 -6.44
N ILE A 67 -1.13 9.23 -5.16
CA ILE A 67 -0.67 10.08 -4.06
C ILE A 67 0.44 9.37 -3.29
N THR A 68 1.42 10.11 -2.78
CA THR A 68 2.47 9.59 -1.92
C THR A 68 2.01 9.63 -0.46
N ILE A 69 2.11 8.51 0.25
CA ILE A 69 1.73 8.38 1.66
C ILE A 69 2.91 8.13 2.60
N LEU A 70 4.05 7.71 2.07
CA LEU A 70 5.34 7.66 2.77
C LEU A 70 6.46 7.98 1.79
N ASP A 71 7.35 8.89 2.18
CA ASP A 71 8.52 9.32 1.43
C ASP A 71 9.65 9.67 2.41
N THR A 72 10.49 8.70 2.72
CA THR A 72 11.69 8.92 3.55
C THR A 72 12.91 9.21 2.66
N PRO A 73 14.05 9.66 3.22
CA PRO A 73 15.25 9.89 2.42
C PRO A 73 15.88 8.64 1.79
N ILE A 74 15.33 7.47 2.05
CA ILE A 74 15.79 6.17 1.51
C ILE A 74 14.60 5.35 1.01
N ASP A 75 14.85 4.16 0.47
CA ASP A 75 13.83 3.33 -0.17
C ASP A 75 12.69 2.89 0.76
N ASP A 76 11.46 3.31 0.47
CA ASP A 76 10.22 2.86 1.11
C ASP A 76 9.51 1.85 0.23
N ARG A 77 9.27 0.62 0.74
CA ARG A 77 8.77 -0.47 -0.11
C ARG A 77 7.97 -1.55 0.61
N ASP A 78 7.48 -2.50 -0.20
CA ASP A 78 6.73 -3.69 0.19
C ASP A 78 5.54 -3.35 1.08
N SER A 79 4.73 -2.38 0.62
CA SER A 79 3.57 -1.93 1.35
C SER A 79 2.41 -2.94 1.28
N GLY A 80 1.78 -3.15 2.43
CA GLY A 80 0.52 -3.86 2.55
C GLY A 80 -0.59 -2.94 3.00
N VAL A 81 -1.83 -3.20 2.61
CA VAL A 81 -3.00 -2.44 3.05
C VAL A 81 -4.07 -3.33 3.64
N LEU A 82 -4.63 -2.90 4.77
CA LEU A 82 -5.76 -3.50 5.46
C LEU A 82 -6.82 -2.45 5.74
N VAL A 83 -8.09 -2.79 5.58
CA VAL A 83 -9.20 -2.04 6.16
C VAL A 83 -9.78 -2.88 7.31
N THR A 84 -9.72 -2.32 8.53
CA THR A 84 -10.25 -2.99 9.72
C THR A 84 -11.78 -3.03 9.68
N ARG A 85 -12.39 -3.91 10.49
CA ARG A 85 -13.87 -3.97 10.64
C ARG A 85 -14.48 -2.65 11.13
N GLN A 86 -13.68 -1.80 11.79
CA GLN A 86 -14.10 -0.46 12.24
C GLN A 86 -13.91 0.61 11.15
N GLY A 87 -13.43 0.24 9.96
CA GLY A 87 -13.23 1.15 8.84
C GLY A 87 -11.90 1.90 8.84
N THR A 88 -11.01 1.65 9.80
CA THR A 88 -9.65 2.22 9.78
C THR A 88 -8.83 1.57 8.67
N VAL A 89 -8.23 2.39 7.80
CA VAL A 89 -7.26 1.93 6.82
C VAL A 89 -5.88 1.91 7.47
N ILE A 90 -5.17 0.80 7.33
CA ILE A 90 -3.81 0.62 7.85
C ILE A 90 -2.91 0.23 6.68
N VAL A 91 -1.83 0.97 6.50
CA VAL A 91 -0.75 0.64 5.58
C VAL A 91 0.50 0.30 6.38
N SER A 92 1.11 -0.84 6.09
CA SER A 92 2.41 -1.22 6.63
C SER A 92 3.47 -1.12 5.54
N SER A 93 4.67 -0.70 5.90
CA SER A 93 5.80 -0.60 4.98
C SER A 93 7.11 -0.71 5.75
N PHE A 94 8.20 -0.93 5.04
CA PHE A 94 9.52 -0.81 5.63
C PHE A 94 10.42 0.11 4.78
N THR A 95 11.46 0.63 5.44
CA THR A 95 12.43 1.54 4.87
C THR A 95 13.82 0.94 5.01
N GLY A 96 14.63 0.97 3.97
CA GLY A 96 15.99 0.48 4.03
C GLY A 96 16.78 0.76 2.76
N PRO A 97 18.10 1.05 2.86
CA PRO A 97 18.93 1.31 1.71
C PRO A 97 19.14 0.06 0.85
N TYR A 98 19.47 0.27 -0.41
CA TYR A 98 19.87 -0.82 -1.31
C TYR A 98 21.09 -1.56 -0.73
N GLY A 99 20.95 -2.89 -0.55
CA GLY A 99 22.02 -3.76 -0.03
C GLY A 99 22.36 -3.57 1.46
N GLY A 100 21.62 -2.74 2.18
CA GLY A 100 21.82 -2.47 3.62
C GLY A 100 20.75 -3.11 4.52
N PRO A 101 20.92 -3.02 5.84
CA PRO A 101 19.92 -3.46 6.78
C PRO A 101 18.68 -2.56 6.75
N TRP A 102 17.54 -3.14 7.13
CA TRP A 102 16.30 -2.37 7.33
C TRP A 102 16.51 -1.31 8.41
N GLN A 103 16.06 -0.09 8.15
CA GLN A 103 16.21 1.05 9.05
C GLN A 103 14.91 1.49 9.70
N GLY A 104 13.77 1.08 9.16
CA GLY A 104 12.46 1.39 9.71
C GLY A 104 11.40 0.40 9.27
N HIS A 105 10.45 0.18 10.17
CA HIS A 105 9.18 -0.49 9.88
C HIS A 105 8.08 0.47 10.32
N TRP A 106 7.10 0.70 9.46
CA TRP A 106 6.12 1.75 9.62
C TRP A 106 4.70 1.22 9.54
N THR A 107 3.84 1.80 10.36
CA THR A 107 2.40 1.68 10.26
C THR A 107 1.81 3.07 10.09
N ILE A 108 1.04 3.27 9.04
CA ILE A 108 0.41 4.54 8.68
C ILE A 108 -1.10 4.31 8.70
N ARG A 109 -1.87 5.23 9.29
CA ARG A 109 -3.30 5.06 9.47
C ARG A 109 -4.11 6.19 8.86
N SER A 110 -5.29 5.83 8.36
CA SER A 110 -6.36 6.75 7.96
C SER A 110 -7.67 6.34 8.62
N THR A 111 -8.43 7.30 9.10
CA THR A 111 -9.77 7.09 9.67
C THR A 111 -10.88 7.71 8.81
N ASP A 112 -10.53 8.21 7.64
CA ASP A 112 -11.41 8.85 6.67
C ASP A 112 -11.35 8.15 5.30
N HIS A 113 -11.25 6.82 5.31
CA HIS A 113 -11.20 5.97 4.10
C HIS A 113 -9.98 6.25 3.19
N GLY A 114 -8.86 6.71 3.78
CA GLY A 114 -7.62 6.98 3.05
C GLY A 114 -7.58 8.35 2.36
N HIS A 115 -8.44 9.30 2.73
CA HIS A 115 -8.39 10.68 2.22
C HIS A 115 -7.29 11.49 2.88
N SER A 116 -7.08 11.30 4.19
CA SER A 116 -5.95 11.84 4.93
C SER A 116 -5.23 10.75 5.73
N TRP A 117 -3.97 10.99 6.05
CA TRP A 117 -3.10 10.03 6.69
C TRP A 117 -2.45 10.64 7.92
N GLN A 118 -2.40 9.86 9.01
CA GLN A 118 -1.68 10.21 10.22
C GLN A 118 -0.18 10.04 9.98
N ASP A 119 0.64 10.67 10.84
CA ASP A 119 2.08 10.49 10.82
C ASP A 119 2.45 9.01 10.97
N PRO A 120 3.48 8.53 10.25
CA PRO A 120 3.95 7.16 10.37
C PRO A 120 4.39 6.84 11.79
N VAL A 121 3.95 5.69 12.29
CA VAL A 121 4.35 5.17 13.61
C VAL A 121 5.32 4.02 13.40
N ALA A 122 6.47 4.08 14.08
CA ALA A 122 7.42 2.98 14.06
C ALA A 122 6.79 1.70 14.63
N SER A 123 6.97 0.59 13.93
CA SER A 123 6.56 -0.75 14.35
C SER A 123 7.78 -1.67 14.42
N TYR A 124 7.65 -2.80 15.13
CA TYR A 124 8.75 -3.75 15.24
C TYR A 124 8.85 -4.70 14.05
N VAL A 125 7.77 -4.84 13.31
CA VAL A 125 7.63 -5.74 12.16
C VAL A 125 6.72 -5.13 11.11
N THR A 126 6.93 -5.54 9.87
CA THR A 126 5.98 -5.37 8.78
C THR A 126 5.71 -6.72 8.13
N ALA A 127 4.60 -6.83 7.44
CA ALA A 127 4.33 -7.96 6.56
C ALA A 127 4.20 -7.42 5.15
N PRO A 128 5.02 -7.89 4.19
CA PRO A 128 4.75 -7.67 2.79
C PRO A 128 3.31 -8.12 2.48
N HIS A 129 2.51 -7.20 1.91
CA HIS A 129 1.09 -7.49 1.57
C HIS A 129 0.17 -7.80 2.77
N GLY A 130 0.58 -7.51 4.02
CA GLY A 130 -0.21 -7.60 5.25
C GLY A 130 -0.41 -6.23 5.90
N PRO A 131 -0.92 -6.12 7.12
CA PRO A 131 -1.36 -7.17 8.04
C PRO A 131 -2.75 -7.73 7.75
N ILE A 132 -3.21 -8.65 8.61
CA ILE A 132 -4.61 -9.10 8.68
C ILE A 132 -5.21 -8.83 10.05
N GLU A 133 -6.52 -8.55 10.12
CA GLU A 133 -7.25 -8.41 11.38
C GLU A 133 -7.86 -9.75 11.82
N LEU A 134 -7.49 -10.20 13.01
CA LEU A 134 -8.04 -11.39 13.63
C LEU A 134 -9.45 -11.14 14.17
N ARG A 135 -10.20 -12.21 14.50
CA ARG A 135 -11.58 -12.12 15.01
C ARG A 135 -11.72 -11.30 16.29
N ASP A 136 -10.68 -11.25 17.11
CA ASP A 136 -10.63 -10.53 18.38
C ASP A 136 -10.11 -9.08 18.23
N GLY A 137 -9.88 -8.60 17.00
CA GLY A 137 -9.42 -7.25 16.68
C GLY A 137 -7.91 -7.06 16.72
N ARG A 138 -7.13 -8.08 17.09
CA ARG A 138 -5.67 -8.02 16.98
C ARG A 138 -5.25 -8.03 15.52
N LEU A 139 -4.14 -7.37 15.24
CA LEU A 139 -3.49 -7.41 13.93
C LEU A 139 -2.37 -8.45 13.96
N LEU A 140 -2.32 -9.27 12.91
CA LEU A 140 -1.23 -10.20 12.67
C LEU A 140 -0.41 -9.68 11.47
N PHE A 141 0.87 -9.46 11.71
CA PHE A 141 1.87 -9.08 10.71
C PHE A 141 2.69 -10.27 10.27
#